data_37839d62f75df65a7e4530d2a8d31216
#
_entry.id   37839d62f75df65a7e4530d2a8d31216
#
_cell.length_a   1.000
_cell.length_b   1.000
_cell.length_c   1.000
_cell.angle_alpha   90.00
_cell.angle_beta   90.00
_cell.angle_gamma   90.00
#
_symmetry.space_group_name_H-M   'P 1'
#
loop_
_entity.id
_entity.type
_entity.pdbx_description
1 polymer ?
#
loop_
_entity_poly.entity_id
_entity_poly.type
_entity_poly.pdbx_seq_one_letter_code
_entity_poly.pdbx_strand_id
1 'polypeptide(L)'
;IVNTILSGRDALAIMPTGAGKSICYQLPALMLPGITIVVSPLISLMQDQVKALNAAGIRAAYINSSLTESQISKALNYAAQGAYKIVYVAPERLETWEFGQFAARAEISMVTVDEAHCISQWGQDFRPSYLKIVDFVNRLEPRPILSAFTATATEEVKEDIVCVLGLQNPEIVVTGFDRENLYYRVESIRKKDNFIIEYVEKHAEESGIIYCATRKNVDEVYELLWKRGVPVAKYHAGMDTEARKKSQE
;
A
#
# COMPACT_ATOMS: atom_id res chain seq x y z
N ILE A 1 -5.28 -18.17 2.51
CA ILE A 1 -4.19 -17.26 2.97
C ILE A 1 -4.22 -17.14 4.49
N VAL A 2 -5.33 -16.69 5.11
CA VAL A 2 -5.43 -16.52 6.59
C VAL A 2 -5.04 -17.81 7.33
N ASN A 3 -5.63 -18.94 6.96
CA ASN A 3 -5.32 -20.23 7.58
C ASN A 3 -3.87 -20.68 7.35
N THR A 4 -3.31 -20.37 6.19
CA THR A 4 -1.89 -20.64 5.85
C THR A 4 -0.97 -19.87 6.79
N ILE A 5 -1.17 -18.58 6.94
CA ILE A 5 -0.40 -17.74 7.87
C ILE A 5 -0.54 -18.22 9.31
N LEU A 6 -1.76 -18.52 9.76
CA LEU A 6 -2.02 -19.03 11.13
C LEU A 6 -1.41 -20.41 11.39
N SER A 7 -1.16 -21.20 10.34
CA SER A 7 -0.41 -22.45 10.45
C SER A 7 1.10 -22.30 10.45
N GLY A 8 1.62 -21.05 10.45
CA GLY A 8 3.06 -20.76 10.49
C GLY A 8 3.75 -20.87 9.12
N ARG A 9 3.01 -20.87 8.01
CA ARG A 9 3.55 -20.98 6.64
C ARG A 9 3.57 -19.63 5.96
N ASP A 10 4.58 -19.43 5.11
CA ASP A 10 4.65 -18.26 4.24
C ASP A 10 3.53 -18.26 3.19
N ALA A 11 3.17 -17.08 2.70
CA ALA A 11 2.11 -16.93 1.72
C ALA A 11 2.44 -15.84 0.68
N LEU A 12 2.09 -16.09 -0.58
CA LEU A 12 2.06 -15.08 -1.64
C LEU A 12 0.64 -14.96 -2.19
N ALA A 13 0.09 -13.77 -2.17
CA ALA A 13 -1.25 -13.51 -2.67
C ALA A 13 -1.22 -12.48 -3.79
N ILE A 14 -1.66 -12.88 -4.99
CA ILE A 14 -1.86 -12.03 -6.14
C ILE A 14 -3.37 -11.85 -6.30
N MET A 15 -3.87 -10.69 -5.85
CA MET A 15 -5.30 -10.40 -5.75
C MET A 15 -5.58 -8.97 -6.22
N PRO A 16 -6.61 -8.71 -7.02
CA PRO A 16 -6.91 -7.37 -7.50
C PRO A 16 -7.20 -6.39 -6.36
N THR A 17 -7.10 -5.10 -6.65
CA THR A 17 -7.49 -4.05 -5.70
C THR A 17 -8.97 -4.22 -5.33
N GLY A 18 -9.28 -4.05 -4.05
CA GLY A 18 -10.64 -4.27 -3.53
C GLY A 18 -10.98 -5.72 -3.17
N ALA A 19 -10.13 -6.70 -3.47
CA ALA A 19 -10.37 -8.11 -3.11
C ALA A 19 -10.06 -8.47 -1.64
N GLY A 20 -9.75 -7.49 -0.80
CA GLY A 20 -9.55 -7.70 0.63
C GLY A 20 -8.13 -8.11 1.03
N LYS A 21 -7.09 -7.77 0.23
CA LYS A 21 -5.68 -8.06 0.58
C LYS A 21 -5.33 -7.69 2.01
N SER A 22 -5.71 -6.48 2.44
CA SER A 22 -5.38 -5.98 3.79
C SER A 22 -5.95 -6.85 4.90
N ILE A 23 -7.18 -7.32 4.77
CA ILE A 23 -7.80 -8.23 5.75
C ILE A 23 -7.06 -9.56 5.83
N CYS A 24 -6.51 -10.05 4.71
CA CYS A 24 -5.80 -11.33 4.67
C CYS A 24 -4.55 -11.36 5.57
N TYR A 25 -3.91 -10.22 5.84
CA TYR A 25 -2.80 -10.14 6.79
C TYR A 25 -3.17 -9.47 8.11
N GLN A 26 -4.14 -8.56 8.13
CA GLN A 26 -4.57 -7.90 9.37
C GLN A 26 -5.22 -8.88 10.33
N LEU A 27 -6.08 -9.79 9.83
CA LEU A 27 -6.73 -10.77 10.68
C LEU A 27 -5.74 -11.73 11.37
N PRO A 28 -4.80 -12.39 10.66
CA PRO A 28 -3.76 -13.17 11.34
C PRO A 28 -2.90 -12.34 12.28
N ALA A 29 -2.57 -11.10 11.93
CA ALA A 29 -1.80 -10.22 12.80
C ALA A 29 -2.43 -10.02 14.19
N LEU A 30 -3.75 -10.02 14.26
CA LEU A 30 -4.47 -9.90 15.54
C LEU A 30 -4.44 -11.20 16.35
N MET A 31 -4.34 -12.35 15.69
CA MET A 31 -4.40 -13.68 16.30
C MET A 31 -3.01 -14.21 16.69
N LEU A 32 -1.97 -13.82 15.96
CA LEU A 32 -0.59 -14.20 16.24
C LEU A 32 -0.07 -13.50 17.52
N PRO A 33 0.88 -14.11 18.24
CA PRO A 33 1.57 -13.43 19.34
C PRO A 33 2.39 -12.24 18.80
N GLY A 34 2.90 -11.38 19.68
CA GLY A 34 3.81 -10.29 19.34
C GLY A 34 3.22 -9.29 18.34
N ILE A 35 4.07 -8.82 17.43
CA ILE A 35 3.79 -7.71 16.52
C ILE A 35 3.93 -8.14 15.04
N THR A 36 3.12 -7.58 14.17
CA THR A 36 3.25 -7.71 12.72
C THR A 36 3.83 -6.44 12.13
N ILE A 37 4.89 -6.58 11.34
CA ILE A 37 5.46 -5.49 10.54
C ILE A 37 4.88 -5.56 9.13
N VAL A 38 4.29 -4.47 8.66
CA VAL A 38 3.76 -4.34 7.29
C VAL A 38 4.62 -3.35 6.51
N VAL A 39 5.39 -3.85 5.57
CA VAL A 39 6.21 -2.99 4.68
C VAL A 39 5.36 -2.54 3.52
N SER A 40 5.20 -1.23 3.34
CA SER A 40 4.40 -0.63 2.28
C SER A 40 5.11 0.60 1.69
N PRO A 41 4.99 0.86 0.38
CA PRO A 41 5.71 1.96 -0.28
C PRO A 41 4.96 3.28 -0.24
N LEU A 42 3.68 3.29 0.16
CA LEU A 42 2.78 4.42 0.01
C LEU A 42 2.40 5.02 1.37
N ILE A 43 2.91 6.22 1.66
CA ILE A 43 2.71 6.94 2.93
C ILE A 43 1.23 7.18 3.22
N SER A 44 0.46 7.65 2.23
CA SER A 44 -0.97 7.92 2.38
C SER A 44 -1.74 6.63 2.73
N LEU A 45 -1.44 5.54 2.04
CA LEU A 45 -2.08 4.24 2.31
C LEU A 45 -1.79 3.75 3.74
N MET A 46 -0.54 3.87 4.21
CA MET A 46 -0.20 3.52 5.59
C MET A 46 -1.03 4.33 6.61
N GLN A 47 -1.17 5.65 6.37
CA GLN A 47 -1.94 6.53 7.24
C GLN A 47 -3.41 6.15 7.28
N ASP A 48 -4.02 5.88 6.12
CA ASP A 48 -5.42 5.47 6.00
C ASP A 48 -5.67 4.12 6.68
N GLN A 49 -4.79 3.14 6.48
CA GLN A 49 -4.88 1.82 7.12
C GLN A 49 -4.78 1.94 8.65
N VAL A 50 -3.81 2.71 9.15
CA VAL A 50 -3.64 2.91 10.60
C VAL A 50 -4.82 3.66 11.20
N LYS A 51 -5.35 4.67 10.51
CA LYS A 51 -6.54 5.42 10.94
C LYS A 51 -7.75 4.50 11.05
N ALA A 52 -7.98 3.66 10.04
CA ALA A 52 -9.10 2.69 10.02
C ALA A 52 -8.96 1.64 11.13
N LEU A 53 -7.77 1.08 11.33
CA LEU A 53 -7.50 0.12 12.41
C LEU A 53 -7.74 0.72 13.79
N ASN A 54 -7.21 1.91 14.05
CA ASN A 54 -7.38 2.60 15.32
C ASN A 54 -8.86 2.96 15.58
N ALA A 55 -9.61 3.35 14.54
CA ALA A 55 -11.05 3.58 14.65
C ALA A 55 -11.84 2.30 14.99
N ALA A 56 -11.34 1.14 14.54
CA ALA A 56 -11.87 -0.17 14.89
C ALA A 56 -11.39 -0.69 16.27
N GLY A 57 -10.65 0.10 17.05
CA GLY A 57 -10.12 -0.29 18.36
C GLY A 57 -8.85 -1.14 18.30
N ILE A 58 -8.24 -1.30 17.11
CA ILE A 58 -7.01 -2.07 16.90
C ILE A 58 -5.83 -1.10 16.94
N ARG A 59 -4.95 -1.24 17.93
CA ARG A 59 -3.78 -0.37 18.07
C ARG A 59 -2.75 -0.65 16.98
N ALA A 60 -2.59 0.31 16.06
CA ALA A 60 -1.63 0.29 14.99
C ALA A 60 -0.86 1.61 14.90
N ALA A 61 0.35 1.56 14.35
CA ALA A 61 1.19 2.73 14.09
C ALA A 61 1.81 2.66 12.69
N TYR A 62 2.32 3.79 12.21
CA TYR A 62 3.15 3.83 10.99
C TYR A 62 4.47 4.53 11.26
N ILE A 63 5.50 4.15 10.50
CA ILE A 63 6.85 4.72 10.58
C ILE A 63 7.33 5.01 9.16
N ASN A 64 7.32 6.29 8.80
CA ASN A 64 7.71 6.77 7.48
C ASN A 64 8.34 8.17 7.56
N SER A 65 8.66 8.78 6.42
CA SER A 65 9.33 10.08 6.33
C SER A 65 8.45 11.28 6.72
N SER A 66 7.15 11.10 6.92
CA SER A 66 6.27 12.19 7.39
C SER A 66 6.38 12.46 8.89
N LEU A 67 7.03 11.57 9.64
CA LEU A 67 7.24 11.70 11.08
C LEU A 67 8.58 12.35 11.39
N THR A 68 8.62 13.16 12.48
CA THR A 68 9.87 13.64 13.06
C THR A 68 10.63 12.50 13.77
N GLU A 69 11.94 12.65 13.96
CA GLU A 69 12.77 11.66 14.68
C GLU A 69 12.23 11.36 16.07
N SER A 70 11.78 12.39 16.80
CA SER A 70 11.17 12.23 18.12
C SER A 70 9.88 11.39 18.08
N GLN A 71 9.05 11.59 17.06
CA GLN A 71 7.83 10.79 16.88
C GLN A 71 8.17 9.34 16.53
N ILE A 72 9.17 9.10 15.68
CA ILE A 72 9.66 7.77 15.32
C ILE A 72 10.17 7.04 16.54
N SER A 73 11.07 7.66 17.31
CA SER A 73 11.65 7.09 18.53
C SER A 73 10.55 6.72 19.55
N LYS A 74 9.57 7.59 19.73
CA LYS A 74 8.43 7.35 20.63
C LYS A 74 7.57 6.19 20.15
N ALA A 75 7.26 6.13 18.84
CA ALA A 75 6.47 5.03 18.24
C ALA A 75 7.18 3.68 18.37
N LEU A 76 8.49 3.63 18.09
CA LEU A 76 9.30 2.42 18.22
C LEU A 76 9.39 1.95 19.68
N ASN A 77 9.53 2.86 20.64
CA ASN A 77 9.54 2.49 22.05
C ASN A 77 8.20 1.90 22.51
N TYR A 78 7.07 2.46 22.08
CA TYR A 78 5.76 1.89 22.38
C TYR A 78 5.57 0.53 21.66
N ALA A 79 6.04 0.40 20.43
CA ALA A 79 6.02 -0.87 19.70
C ALA A 79 6.81 -1.96 20.44
N ALA A 80 8.01 -1.64 20.92
CA ALA A 80 8.84 -2.58 21.69
C ALA A 80 8.20 -3.02 23.01
N GLN A 81 7.28 -2.22 23.58
CA GLN A 81 6.49 -2.55 24.75
C GLN A 81 5.18 -3.30 24.43
N GLY A 82 4.97 -3.71 23.17
CA GLY A 82 3.76 -4.41 22.75
C GLY A 82 2.51 -3.51 22.67
N ALA A 83 2.67 -2.19 22.60
CA ALA A 83 1.54 -1.28 22.53
C ALA A 83 0.76 -1.38 21.20
N TYR A 84 1.37 -1.89 20.15
CA TYR A 84 0.77 -2.05 18.82
C TYR A 84 0.76 -3.51 18.38
N LYS A 85 -0.29 -3.90 17.70
CA LYS A 85 -0.40 -5.20 17.03
C LYS A 85 0.17 -5.17 15.62
N ILE A 86 0.03 -4.03 14.94
CA ILE A 86 0.47 -3.85 13.55
C ILE A 86 1.27 -2.54 13.47
N VAL A 87 2.45 -2.62 12.86
CA VAL A 87 3.28 -1.45 12.54
C VAL A 87 3.54 -1.42 11.05
N TYR A 88 3.02 -0.42 10.38
CA TYR A 88 3.34 -0.12 8.98
C TYR A 88 4.67 0.61 8.89
N VAL A 89 5.52 0.22 7.97
CA VAL A 89 6.85 0.80 7.82
C VAL A 89 7.20 1.04 6.35
N ALA A 90 7.81 2.17 6.06
CA ALA A 90 8.41 2.43 4.76
C ALA A 90 9.73 1.62 4.63
N PRO A 91 9.99 0.97 3.47
CA PRO A 91 11.10 0.03 3.34
C PRO A 91 12.48 0.65 3.67
N GLU A 92 12.67 1.93 3.41
CA GLU A 92 13.90 2.66 3.74
C GLU A 92 14.18 2.80 5.24
N ARG A 93 13.18 2.60 6.09
CA ARG A 93 13.31 2.67 7.55
C ARG A 93 13.86 1.39 8.17
N LEU A 94 13.79 0.27 7.47
CA LEU A 94 14.24 -1.04 7.96
C LEU A 94 15.75 -1.08 8.25
N GLU A 95 16.55 -0.22 7.60
CA GLU A 95 18.00 -0.15 7.80
C GLU A 95 18.42 0.85 8.86
N THR A 96 17.51 1.68 9.38
CA THR A 96 17.89 2.67 10.40
C THR A 96 18.29 1.97 11.69
N TRP A 97 19.28 2.56 12.37
CA TRP A 97 19.78 2.02 13.64
C TRP A 97 18.66 1.87 14.68
N GLU A 98 17.79 2.86 14.78
CA GLU A 98 16.67 2.87 15.72
C GLU A 98 15.68 1.72 15.45
N PHE A 99 15.39 1.44 14.16
CA PHE A 99 14.52 0.33 13.78
C PHE A 99 15.17 -1.02 14.10
N GLY A 100 16.48 -1.15 13.87
CA GLY A 100 17.26 -2.33 14.26
C GLY A 100 17.24 -2.57 15.78
N GLN A 101 17.39 -1.53 16.59
CA GLN A 101 17.28 -1.62 18.05
C GLN A 101 15.88 -2.01 18.53
N PHE A 102 14.84 -1.52 17.85
CA PHE A 102 13.47 -1.95 18.09
C PHE A 102 13.29 -3.44 17.75
N ALA A 103 13.70 -3.85 16.57
CA ALA A 103 13.53 -5.23 16.08
C ALA A 103 14.23 -6.27 16.97
N ALA A 104 15.40 -5.91 17.55
CA ALA A 104 16.12 -6.78 18.48
C ALA A 104 15.41 -6.97 19.83
N ARG A 105 14.42 -6.14 20.17
CA ARG A 105 13.68 -6.18 21.45
C ARG A 105 12.23 -6.62 21.31
N ALA A 106 11.68 -6.53 20.09
CA ALA A 106 10.29 -6.83 19.81
C ALA A 106 10.11 -8.29 19.40
N GLU A 107 9.05 -8.91 19.86
CA GLU A 107 8.60 -10.20 19.34
C GLU A 107 7.88 -9.96 18.01
N ILE A 108 8.57 -10.21 16.88
CA ILE A 108 8.03 -10.03 15.53
C ILE A 108 7.58 -11.40 15.00
N SER A 109 6.28 -11.63 14.96
CA SER A 109 5.70 -12.91 14.53
C SER A 109 5.52 -13.00 13.02
N MET A 110 5.28 -11.88 12.36
CA MET A 110 5.03 -11.84 10.92
C MET A 110 5.60 -10.56 10.31
N VAL A 111 6.15 -10.71 9.11
CA VAL A 111 6.48 -9.59 8.20
C VAL A 111 5.62 -9.73 6.95
N THR A 112 4.83 -8.71 6.67
CA THR A 112 3.99 -8.60 5.47
C THR A 112 4.61 -7.61 4.50
N VAL A 113 4.72 -8.00 3.24
CA VAL A 113 5.19 -7.15 2.15
C VAL A 113 4.00 -6.78 1.27
N ASP A 114 3.54 -5.55 1.42
CA ASP A 114 2.50 -4.99 0.55
C ASP A 114 3.13 -4.44 -0.73
N GLU A 115 2.38 -4.45 -1.83
CA GLU A 115 2.87 -4.13 -3.18
C GLU A 115 4.19 -4.89 -3.52
N ALA A 116 4.20 -6.18 -3.24
CA ALA A 116 5.39 -7.04 -3.35
C ALA A 116 6.02 -7.06 -4.76
N HIS A 117 5.28 -6.67 -5.81
CA HIS A 117 5.81 -6.51 -7.16
C HIS A 117 6.95 -5.48 -7.23
N CYS A 118 7.03 -4.55 -6.27
CA CYS A 118 8.11 -3.58 -6.17
C CYS A 118 9.50 -4.19 -5.94
N ILE A 119 9.59 -5.46 -5.54
CA ILE A 119 10.89 -6.15 -5.35
C ILE A 119 11.50 -6.63 -6.66
N SER A 120 10.68 -6.86 -7.69
CA SER A 120 11.12 -7.41 -8.98
C SER A 120 11.57 -6.31 -9.93
N GLN A 121 12.73 -6.51 -10.55
CA GLN A 121 13.22 -5.64 -11.63
C GLN A 121 12.35 -5.73 -12.90
N TRP A 122 11.59 -6.79 -13.04
CA TRP A 122 10.62 -7.01 -14.12
C TRP A 122 9.25 -6.42 -13.81
N GLY A 123 9.06 -5.93 -12.57
CA GLY A 123 7.83 -5.25 -12.15
C GLY A 123 7.74 -3.82 -12.70
N GLN A 124 6.52 -3.30 -12.81
CA GLN A 124 6.28 -1.94 -13.33
C GLN A 124 6.78 -0.82 -12.39
N ASP A 125 6.98 -1.10 -11.10
CA ASP A 125 7.40 -0.12 -10.08
C ASP A 125 8.51 -0.72 -9.21
N PHE A 126 9.64 -1.09 -9.84
CA PHE A 126 10.80 -1.60 -9.10
C PHE A 126 11.35 -0.56 -8.13
N ARG A 127 11.52 -0.96 -6.88
CA ARG A 127 12.08 -0.11 -5.81
C ARG A 127 13.26 -0.80 -5.13
N PRO A 128 14.49 -0.30 -5.33
CA PRO A 128 15.68 -0.89 -4.69
C PRO A 128 15.58 -1.02 -3.17
N SER A 129 14.80 -0.14 -2.52
CA SER A 129 14.56 -0.20 -1.08
C SER A 129 13.83 -1.47 -0.63
N TYR A 130 13.10 -2.16 -1.52
CA TYR A 130 12.46 -3.44 -1.21
C TYR A 130 13.45 -4.58 -1.00
N LEU A 131 14.63 -4.52 -1.59
CA LEU A 131 15.69 -5.50 -1.34
C LEU A 131 16.17 -5.50 0.13
N LYS A 132 16.00 -4.36 0.83
CA LYS A 132 16.31 -4.21 2.26
C LYS A 132 15.41 -5.05 3.18
N ILE A 133 14.25 -5.46 2.69
CA ILE A 133 13.32 -6.33 3.43
C ILE A 133 13.99 -7.68 3.70
N VAL A 134 14.69 -8.20 2.71
CA VAL A 134 15.40 -9.50 2.82
C VAL A 134 16.47 -9.44 3.90
N ASP A 135 17.31 -8.40 3.87
CA ASP A 135 18.36 -8.20 4.86
C ASP A 135 17.79 -8.00 6.27
N PHE A 136 16.65 -7.33 6.37
CA PHE A 136 15.96 -7.16 7.63
C PHE A 136 15.44 -8.49 8.18
N VAL A 137 14.71 -9.25 7.38
CA VAL A 137 14.13 -10.54 7.79
C VAL A 137 15.22 -11.55 8.19
N ASN A 138 16.34 -11.60 7.45
CA ASN A 138 17.44 -12.51 7.74
C ASN A 138 18.16 -12.23 9.08
N ARG A 139 17.94 -11.06 9.67
CA ARG A 139 18.48 -10.68 10.99
C ARG A 139 17.55 -11.00 12.15
N LEU A 140 16.31 -11.41 11.85
CA LEU A 140 15.32 -11.72 12.90
C LEU A 140 15.41 -13.17 13.35
N GLU A 141 15.50 -13.38 14.65
CA GLU A 141 15.48 -14.70 15.29
C GLU A 141 14.44 -14.73 16.43
N PRO A 142 13.47 -15.66 16.39
CA PRO A 142 13.20 -16.61 15.30
C PRO A 142 12.74 -15.91 14.01
N ARG A 143 12.94 -16.60 12.87
CA ARG A 143 12.45 -16.10 11.58
C ARG A 143 10.94 -15.92 11.62
N PRO A 144 10.40 -14.74 11.32
CA PRO A 144 8.97 -14.50 11.28
C PRO A 144 8.32 -15.19 10.08
N ILE A 145 7.01 -15.36 10.13
CA ILE A 145 6.21 -15.74 8.95
C ILE A 145 6.29 -14.60 7.92
N LEU A 146 6.54 -14.93 6.66
CA LEU A 146 6.54 -13.98 5.57
C LEU A 146 5.25 -14.09 4.76
N SER A 147 4.60 -12.96 4.55
CA SER A 147 3.45 -12.87 3.65
C SER A 147 3.64 -11.73 2.66
N ALA A 148 3.40 -12.00 1.39
CA ALA A 148 3.58 -11.05 0.30
C ALA A 148 2.26 -10.85 -0.45
N PHE A 149 1.93 -9.59 -0.74
CA PHE A 149 0.67 -9.21 -1.38
C PHE A 149 0.94 -8.26 -2.55
N THR A 150 0.29 -8.51 -3.67
CA THR A 150 0.30 -7.58 -4.81
C THR A 150 -1.01 -7.66 -5.58
N ALA A 151 -1.34 -6.60 -6.32
CA ALA A 151 -2.50 -6.59 -7.19
C ALA A 151 -2.19 -7.24 -8.55
N THR A 152 -0.96 -7.13 -9.02
CA THR A 152 -0.54 -7.55 -10.37
C THR A 152 0.84 -8.20 -10.32
N ALA A 153 0.98 -9.34 -10.97
CA ALA A 153 2.28 -9.97 -11.21
C ALA A 153 2.18 -10.87 -12.45
N THR A 154 3.19 -10.81 -13.32
CA THR A 154 3.44 -11.83 -14.33
C THR A 154 4.03 -13.07 -13.66
N GLU A 155 4.16 -14.17 -14.39
CA GLU A 155 4.82 -15.37 -13.86
C GLU A 155 6.26 -15.07 -13.40
N GLU A 156 7.01 -14.29 -14.20
CA GLU A 156 8.40 -13.89 -13.88
C GLU A 156 8.45 -13.06 -12.57
N VAL A 157 7.54 -12.10 -12.43
CA VAL A 157 7.43 -11.27 -11.20
C VAL A 157 7.05 -12.14 -10.00
N LYS A 158 6.17 -13.11 -10.18
CA LYS A 158 5.77 -14.07 -9.13
C LYS A 158 6.96 -14.90 -8.65
N GLU A 159 7.73 -15.46 -9.58
CA GLU A 159 8.94 -16.24 -9.29
C GLU A 159 9.99 -15.38 -8.58
N ASP A 160 10.21 -14.16 -9.06
CA ASP A 160 11.10 -13.19 -8.41
C ASP A 160 10.69 -12.89 -6.97
N ILE A 161 9.41 -12.63 -6.71
CA ILE A 161 8.92 -12.38 -5.35
C ILE A 161 9.25 -13.55 -4.43
N VAL A 162 8.97 -14.78 -4.86
CA VAL A 162 9.26 -15.99 -4.07
C VAL A 162 10.75 -16.14 -3.80
N CYS A 163 11.57 -16.01 -4.85
CA CYS A 163 13.01 -16.20 -4.79
C CYS A 163 13.69 -15.09 -3.97
N VAL A 164 13.44 -13.83 -4.30
CA VAL A 164 14.14 -12.69 -3.69
C VAL A 164 13.73 -12.51 -2.23
N LEU A 165 12.43 -12.62 -1.89
CA LEU A 165 12.00 -12.57 -0.48
C LEU A 165 12.42 -13.82 0.32
N GLY A 166 12.87 -14.89 -0.34
CA GLY A 166 13.22 -16.14 0.31
C GLY A 166 12.03 -16.79 1.03
N LEU A 167 10.85 -16.78 0.36
CA LEU A 167 9.66 -17.42 0.91
C LEU A 167 9.87 -18.92 1.02
N GLN A 168 9.58 -19.50 2.19
CA GLN A 168 9.81 -20.91 2.48
C GLN A 168 8.52 -21.72 2.28
N ASN A 169 8.49 -22.55 1.23
CA ASN A 169 7.35 -23.40 0.89
C ASN A 169 5.99 -22.62 0.95
N PRO A 170 5.90 -21.47 0.25
CA PRO A 170 4.76 -20.58 0.37
C PRO A 170 3.50 -21.20 -0.23
N GLU A 171 2.37 -20.89 0.36
CA GLU A 171 1.07 -21.02 -0.34
C GLU A 171 0.95 -19.85 -1.32
N ILE A 172 0.79 -20.16 -2.61
CA ILE A 172 0.62 -19.14 -3.66
C ILE A 172 -0.84 -19.12 -4.08
N VAL A 173 -1.51 -18.01 -3.82
CA VAL A 173 -2.91 -17.79 -4.20
C VAL A 173 -2.98 -16.71 -5.27
N VAL A 174 -3.47 -17.07 -6.44
CA VAL A 174 -3.76 -16.14 -7.53
C VAL A 174 -5.27 -16.15 -7.75
N THR A 175 -5.90 -15.00 -7.52
CA THR A 175 -7.32 -14.82 -7.84
C THR A 175 -7.47 -14.22 -9.23
N GLY A 176 -8.60 -14.49 -9.89
CA GLY A 176 -8.88 -13.92 -11.22
C GLY A 176 -8.84 -12.39 -11.21
N PHE A 177 -8.39 -11.82 -12.33
CA PHE A 177 -8.34 -10.35 -12.54
C PHE A 177 -9.64 -9.82 -13.15
N ASP A 178 -10.53 -10.71 -13.58
CA ASP A 178 -11.79 -10.33 -14.18
C ASP A 178 -12.71 -9.69 -13.13
N ARG A 179 -13.26 -8.55 -13.49
CA ARG A 179 -14.13 -7.76 -12.63
C ARG A 179 -15.41 -7.43 -13.40
N GLU A 180 -16.41 -8.24 -13.20
CA GLU A 180 -17.71 -8.13 -13.88
C GLU A 180 -18.39 -6.76 -13.71
N ASN A 181 -18.03 -6.02 -12.64
CA ASN A 181 -18.56 -4.69 -12.36
C ASN A 181 -17.78 -3.55 -13.04
N LEU A 182 -16.68 -3.85 -13.78
CA LEU A 182 -15.91 -2.84 -14.51
C LEU A 182 -16.20 -2.92 -16.00
N TYR A 183 -16.58 -1.78 -16.57
CA TYR A 183 -16.77 -1.62 -18.00
C TYR A 183 -15.67 -0.74 -18.59
N TYR A 184 -14.97 -1.23 -19.61
CA TYR A 184 -13.91 -0.50 -20.32
C TYR A 184 -14.40 -0.10 -21.70
N ARG A 185 -14.22 1.19 -22.06
CA ARG A 185 -14.56 1.73 -23.35
C ARG A 185 -13.44 2.60 -23.89
N VAL A 186 -13.09 2.42 -25.15
CA VAL A 186 -12.13 3.26 -25.87
C VAL A 186 -12.88 4.10 -26.88
N GLU A 187 -12.71 5.43 -26.80
CA GLU A 187 -13.33 6.37 -27.71
C GLU A 187 -12.29 7.14 -28.51
N SER A 188 -12.52 7.25 -29.83
CA SER A 188 -11.72 8.11 -30.69
C SER A 188 -12.35 9.49 -30.77
N ILE A 189 -11.80 10.42 -29.98
CA ILE A 189 -12.43 11.72 -29.75
C ILE A 189 -11.62 12.83 -30.45
N ARG A 190 -12.25 13.64 -31.29
CA ARG A 190 -11.63 14.79 -31.96
C ARG A 190 -11.54 16.02 -31.06
N LYS A 191 -12.54 16.25 -30.18
CA LYS A 191 -12.65 17.40 -29.29
C LYS A 191 -12.81 16.89 -27.84
N LYS A 192 -11.70 16.67 -27.16
CA LYS A 192 -11.69 16.08 -25.81
C LYS A 192 -12.47 16.91 -24.79
N ASP A 193 -12.33 18.24 -24.85
CA ASP A 193 -13.01 19.15 -23.91
C ASP A 193 -14.54 19.03 -23.99
N ASN A 194 -15.10 19.00 -25.20
CA ASN A 194 -16.55 18.84 -25.38
C ASN A 194 -17.01 17.49 -24.85
N PHE A 195 -16.25 16.42 -25.13
CA PHE A 195 -16.59 15.10 -24.63
C PHE A 195 -16.58 15.05 -23.10
N ILE A 196 -15.56 15.63 -22.45
CA ILE A 196 -15.48 15.67 -20.98
C ILE A 196 -16.70 16.39 -20.40
N ILE A 197 -17.09 17.53 -21.00
CA ILE A 197 -18.24 18.31 -20.55
C ILE A 197 -19.52 17.49 -20.67
N GLU A 198 -19.81 16.99 -21.88
CA GLU A 198 -21.00 16.19 -22.16
C GLU A 198 -21.09 14.94 -21.26
N TYR A 199 -19.94 14.29 -21.02
CA TYR A 199 -19.89 13.11 -20.16
C TYR A 199 -20.20 13.46 -18.71
N VAL A 200 -19.58 14.51 -18.16
CA VAL A 200 -19.81 14.94 -16.78
C VAL A 200 -21.23 15.43 -16.58
N GLU A 201 -21.79 16.19 -17.52
CA GLU A 201 -23.18 16.66 -17.46
C GLU A 201 -24.18 15.48 -17.49
N LYS A 202 -23.90 14.45 -18.29
CA LYS A 202 -24.73 13.25 -18.37
C LYS A 202 -24.69 12.40 -17.09
N HIS A 203 -23.57 12.47 -16.36
CA HIS A 203 -23.31 11.68 -15.14
C HIS A 203 -23.23 12.59 -13.89
N ALA A 204 -24.01 13.66 -13.84
CA ALA A 204 -23.93 14.70 -12.80
C ALA A 204 -24.14 14.18 -11.37
N GLU A 205 -24.89 13.07 -11.21
CA GLU A 205 -25.15 12.43 -9.92
C GLU A 205 -24.10 11.37 -9.53
N GLU A 206 -23.09 11.16 -10.38
CA GLU A 206 -22.05 10.16 -10.18
C GLU A 206 -20.71 10.82 -9.81
N SER A 207 -19.91 10.13 -9.01
CA SER A 207 -18.52 10.54 -8.76
C SER A 207 -17.59 10.00 -9.84
N GLY A 208 -16.63 10.81 -10.28
CA GLY A 208 -15.70 10.42 -11.34
C GLY A 208 -14.26 10.93 -11.11
N ILE A 209 -13.30 10.27 -11.74
CA ILE A 209 -11.90 10.68 -11.74
C ILE A 209 -11.43 10.84 -13.19
N ILE A 210 -10.84 12.00 -13.52
CA ILE A 210 -10.27 12.28 -14.83
C ILE A 210 -8.75 12.27 -14.72
N TYR A 211 -8.10 11.24 -15.28
CA TYR A 211 -6.64 11.18 -15.35
C TYR A 211 -6.12 11.96 -16.56
N CYS A 212 -5.17 12.85 -16.31
CA CYS A 212 -4.52 13.66 -17.35
C CYS A 212 -3.04 13.32 -17.47
N ALA A 213 -2.52 13.35 -18.69
CA ALA A 213 -1.11 13.02 -18.95
C ALA A 213 -0.11 14.06 -18.41
N THR A 214 -0.53 15.31 -18.20
CA THR A 214 0.35 16.39 -17.73
C THR A 214 -0.34 17.24 -16.66
N ARG A 215 0.47 17.89 -15.80
CA ARG A 215 -0.04 18.85 -14.80
C ARG A 215 -0.84 19.97 -15.44
N LYS A 216 -0.36 20.49 -16.59
CA LYS A 216 -1.04 21.53 -17.37
C LYS A 216 -2.46 21.09 -17.78
N ASN A 217 -2.58 19.87 -18.28
CA ASN A 217 -3.91 19.33 -18.65
C ASN A 217 -4.84 19.18 -17.44
N VAL A 218 -4.29 18.84 -16.25
CA VAL A 218 -5.09 18.82 -15.02
C VAL A 218 -5.65 20.20 -14.71
N ASP A 219 -4.81 21.25 -14.79
CA ASP A 219 -5.25 22.63 -14.54
C ASP A 219 -6.28 23.08 -15.57
N GLU A 220 -6.07 22.78 -16.86
CA GLU A 220 -6.99 23.12 -17.95
C GLU A 220 -8.36 22.46 -17.79
N VAL A 221 -8.40 21.16 -17.50
CA VAL A 221 -9.65 20.42 -17.26
C VAL A 221 -10.35 20.90 -16.00
N TYR A 222 -9.61 21.18 -14.94
CA TYR A 222 -10.15 21.75 -13.71
C TYR A 222 -10.86 23.08 -13.99
N GLU A 223 -10.20 24.03 -14.66
CA GLU A 223 -10.79 25.32 -15.01
C GLU A 223 -11.99 25.20 -15.93
N LEU A 224 -11.94 24.26 -16.89
CA LEU A 224 -13.03 23.98 -17.82
C LEU A 224 -14.32 23.57 -17.09
N LEU A 225 -14.22 22.66 -16.12
CA LEU A 225 -15.33 22.16 -15.35
C LEU A 225 -15.80 23.15 -14.28
N TRP A 226 -14.84 23.80 -13.60
CA TRP A 226 -15.14 24.80 -12.57
C TRP A 226 -15.94 25.99 -13.11
N LYS A 227 -15.56 26.53 -14.29
CA LYS A 227 -16.30 27.61 -14.98
C LYS A 227 -17.73 27.24 -15.34
N ARG A 228 -18.08 25.95 -15.34
CA ARG A 228 -19.45 25.45 -15.58
C ARG A 228 -20.20 25.13 -14.28
N GLY A 229 -19.62 25.40 -13.12
CA GLY A 229 -20.24 25.13 -11.84
C GLY A 229 -20.21 23.66 -11.42
N VAL A 230 -19.41 22.81 -12.07
CA VAL A 230 -19.24 21.42 -11.66
C VAL A 230 -18.41 21.38 -10.38
N PRO A 231 -18.86 20.66 -9.34
CA PRO A 231 -18.04 20.43 -8.15
C PRO A 231 -16.80 19.59 -8.51
N VAL A 232 -15.64 20.21 -8.56
CA VAL A 232 -14.39 19.56 -9.01
C VAL A 232 -13.22 19.95 -8.13
N ALA A 233 -12.36 18.99 -7.82
CA ALA A 233 -11.05 19.22 -7.21
C ALA A 233 -9.95 18.75 -8.15
N LYS A 234 -8.74 19.32 -8.03
CA LYS A 234 -7.57 18.90 -8.81
C LYS A 234 -6.48 18.36 -7.88
N TYR A 235 -5.70 17.43 -8.42
CA TYR A 235 -4.57 16.85 -7.69
C TYR A 235 -3.39 16.58 -8.63
N HIS A 236 -2.23 17.15 -8.34
CA HIS A 236 -0.98 16.82 -9.02
C HIS A 236 0.24 17.21 -8.18
N ALA A 237 1.41 16.64 -8.49
CA ALA A 237 2.64 16.81 -7.72
C ALA A 237 3.21 18.26 -7.71
N GLY A 238 2.71 19.16 -8.57
CA GLY A 238 3.09 20.57 -8.58
C GLY A 238 2.34 21.45 -7.58
N MET A 239 1.33 20.91 -6.90
CA MET A 239 0.59 21.60 -5.84
C MET A 239 1.37 21.57 -4.53
N ASP A 240 1.18 22.56 -3.67
CA ASP A 240 1.71 22.53 -2.30
C ASP A 240 1.06 21.43 -1.44
N THR A 241 1.69 21.11 -0.33
CA THR A 241 1.28 19.97 0.50
C THR A 241 -0.10 20.15 1.12
N GLU A 242 -0.45 21.39 1.52
CA GLU A 242 -1.75 21.70 2.13
C GLU A 242 -2.89 21.60 1.10
N ALA A 243 -2.67 22.18 -0.10
CA ALA A 243 -3.64 22.10 -1.18
C ALA A 243 -3.90 20.65 -1.63
N ARG A 244 -2.83 19.81 -1.69
CA ARG A 244 -2.98 18.39 -2.00
C ARG A 244 -3.82 17.66 -0.94
N LYS A 245 -3.54 17.91 0.34
CA LYS A 245 -4.28 17.31 1.44
C LYS A 245 -5.76 17.69 1.38
N LYS A 246 -6.06 18.98 1.20
CA LYS A 246 -7.44 19.48 1.08
C LYS A 246 -8.18 18.90 -0.12
N SER A 247 -7.49 18.62 -1.24
CA SER A 247 -8.10 18.03 -2.42
C SER A 247 -8.32 16.52 -2.29
N GLN A 248 -7.68 15.87 -1.32
CA GLN A 248 -7.80 14.44 -1.05
C GLN A 248 -8.87 14.14 0.02
N GLU A 249 -9.13 15.08 0.93
CA GLU A 249 -10.22 15.04 1.92
C GLU A 249 -11.58 15.35 1.28
#